data_d0c21bc2142503d10090e148f8e6b2de
#
_entry.id   d0c21bc2142503d10090e148f8e6b2de
#
_cell.length_a   1.000
_cell.length_b   1.000
_cell.length_c   1.000
_cell.angle_alpha   90.00
_cell.angle_beta   90.00
_cell.angle_gamma   90.00
#
_symmetry.space_group_name_H-M   'P 1'
#
loop_
_entity.id
_entity.type
_entity.pdbx_description
1 polymer ?
#
loop_
_entity_poly.entity_id
_entity_poly.type
_entity_poly.pdbx_seq_one_letter_code
_entity_poly.pdbx_strand_id
1 'polypeptide(L)'
;MSRFTIGIDIAKRVFQVHAIDHETGEVTSKKLTRGEFLAHFRKLPPSLIGSESCGSAHHWARELSALGHNVRMMNPMYVKPYVKRGKNDAVDAEAICEALTRPTMRFVPIKTIEQQSVLMVHRTRALLIRQRTMLVNALRGHLSEFGIVAPLGIERVPELIDRVLGREGDEFGITPLVRSIVVMYAEQIEKIKEQIRKLERELRVWHRTSEASRRVASVPGVGTITATALVAAMPDPSAFQSGRAFAAWVGLTPRSSSSGGKERNGRITKAGDRHLRVLLVLGATSVLRRVRAGQPTPLYGWVKKLLDRKPPRLATVALANKMARIAWAVMARKMNYRPELAAAVG
;
A
#
# COMPACT_ATOMS: atom_id res chain seq x y z
N MET A 1 27.43 0.95 -22.51
CA MET A 1 27.02 1.67 -21.27
C MET A 1 26.41 3.00 -21.69
N SER A 2 25.45 3.54 -20.93
CA SER A 2 24.95 4.90 -21.20
C SER A 2 26.07 5.90 -20.92
N ARG A 3 26.19 6.95 -21.74
CA ARG A 3 27.19 8.00 -21.54
C ARG A 3 27.09 8.65 -20.16
N PHE A 4 25.86 8.98 -19.76
CA PHE A 4 25.62 9.61 -18.46
C PHE A 4 24.93 8.65 -17.47
N THR A 5 25.40 8.71 -16.21
CA THR A 5 24.66 8.20 -15.03
C THR A 5 24.23 9.42 -14.20
N ILE A 6 22.92 9.52 -13.94
CA ILE A 6 22.32 10.72 -13.35
C ILE A 6 21.46 10.34 -12.15
N GLY A 7 21.76 10.94 -11.00
CA GLY A 7 20.92 10.89 -9.80
C GLY A 7 20.06 12.14 -9.70
N ILE A 8 18.78 11.97 -9.40
CA ILE A 8 17.84 13.11 -9.26
C ILE A 8 17.15 13.02 -7.90
N ASP A 9 17.33 14.05 -7.09
CA ASP A 9 16.47 14.30 -5.95
C ASP A 9 15.28 15.17 -6.39
N ILE A 10 14.06 14.65 -6.17
CA ILE A 10 12.81 15.22 -6.67
C ILE A 10 12.10 15.96 -5.53
N ALA A 11 12.20 17.29 -5.52
CA ALA A 11 11.45 18.13 -4.61
C ALA A 11 10.19 18.75 -5.28
N LYS A 12 9.46 19.56 -4.55
CA LYS A 12 8.18 20.12 -5.03
C LYS A 12 8.36 21.15 -6.15
N ARG A 13 9.37 22.01 -6.06
CA ARG A 13 9.60 23.13 -6.99
C ARG A 13 10.94 23.06 -7.72
N VAL A 14 11.95 22.51 -7.08
CA VAL A 14 13.33 22.48 -7.57
C VAL A 14 13.80 21.02 -7.52
N PHE A 15 14.52 20.61 -8.54
CA PHE A 15 15.14 19.29 -8.65
C PHE A 15 16.66 19.45 -8.55
N GLN A 16 17.28 18.63 -7.74
CA GLN A 16 18.73 18.54 -7.71
C GLN A 16 19.16 17.40 -8.63
N VAL A 17 20.07 17.70 -9.53
CA VAL A 17 20.61 16.73 -10.52
C VAL A 17 22.09 16.57 -10.28
N HIS A 18 22.56 15.35 -10.13
CA HIS A 18 23.97 14.97 -10.07
C HIS A 18 24.24 14.03 -11.23
N ALA A 19 25.16 14.40 -12.12
CA ALA A 19 25.46 13.66 -13.34
C ALA A 19 26.95 13.36 -13.46
N ILE A 20 27.27 12.13 -13.88
CA ILE A 20 28.61 11.66 -14.20
C ILE A 20 28.65 11.36 -15.70
N ASP A 21 29.53 12.02 -16.44
CA ASP A 21 29.85 11.69 -17.83
C ASP A 21 30.96 10.62 -17.85
N HIS A 22 30.64 9.44 -18.36
CA HIS A 22 31.61 8.33 -18.42
C HIS A 22 32.66 8.45 -19.53
N GLU A 23 32.47 9.36 -20.48
CA GLU A 23 33.45 9.62 -21.54
C GLU A 23 34.55 10.58 -21.06
N THR A 24 34.18 11.61 -20.30
CA THR A 24 35.13 12.64 -19.83
C THR A 24 35.53 12.49 -18.37
N GLY A 25 34.77 11.72 -17.58
CA GLY A 25 34.89 11.63 -16.12
C GLY A 25 34.37 12.88 -15.39
N GLU A 26 33.79 13.83 -16.11
CA GLU A 26 33.26 15.06 -15.50
C GLU A 26 32.05 14.78 -14.60
N VAL A 27 32.05 15.41 -13.43
CA VAL A 27 30.93 15.36 -12.48
C VAL A 27 30.29 16.75 -12.41
N THR A 28 29.01 16.78 -12.73
CA THR A 28 28.23 18.04 -12.68
C THR A 28 27.10 17.96 -11.68
N SER A 29 26.83 19.06 -10.97
CA SER A 29 25.70 19.19 -10.05
C SER A 29 24.93 20.46 -10.40
N LYS A 30 23.61 20.33 -10.64
CA LYS A 30 22.75 21.43 -11.08
C LYS A 30 21.43 21.45 -10.31
N LYS A 31 20.95 22.65 -10.04
CA LYS A 31 19.57 22.91 -9.61
C LYS A 31 18.74 23.26 -10.83
N LEU A 32 17.62 22.56 -11.03
CA LEU A 32 16.68 22.85 -12.10
C LEU A 32 15.32 23.18 -11.51
N THR A 33 14.69 24.21 -12.03
CA THR A 33 13.29 24.47 -11.72
C THR A 33 12.39 23.43 -12.40
N ARG A 34 11.17 23.29 -11.91
CA ARG A 34 10.18 22.36 -12.50
C ARG A 34 9.93 22.63 -13.99
N GLY A 35 9.98 23.89 -14.44
CA GLY A 35 9.79 24.28 -15.85
C GLY A 35 10.99 23.92 -16.74
N GLU A 36 12.20 24.01 -16.22
CA GLU A 36 13.44 23.72 -16.96
C GLU A 36 13.74 22.22 -17.07
N PHE A 37 13.15 21.41 -16.19
CA PHE A 37 13.54 20.02 -15.98
C PHE A 37 13.49 19.18 -17.26
N LEU A 38 12.35 19.08 -17.92
CA LEU A 38 12.23 18.28 -19.15
C LEU A 38 13.02 18.88 -20.32
N ALA A 39 13.12 20.22 -20.42
CA ALA A 39 13.90 20.88 -21.46
C ALA A 39 15.40 20.56 -21.32
N HIS A 40 15.90 20.44 -20.11
CA HIS A 40 17.28 20.01 -19.85
C HIS A 40 17.53 18.57 -20.34
N PHE A 41 16.66 17.62 -19.97
CA PHE A 41 16.83 16.21 -20.33
C PHE A 41 16.63 15.93 -21.83
N ARG A 42 15.79 16.71 -22.53
CA ARG A 42 15.64 16.60 -23.99
C ARG A 42 16.95 16.84 -24.77
N LYS A 43 17.90 17.59 -24.19
CA LYS A 43 19.18 17.91 -24.82
C LYS A 43 20.25 16.83 -24.58
N LEU A 44 19.97 15.90 -23.65
CA LEU A 44 20.93 14.85 -23.32
C LEU A 44 20.67 13.60 -24.16
N PRO A 45 21.72 12.83 -24.52
CA PRO A 45 21.54 11.52 -25.12
C PRO A 45 20.88 10.57 -24.13
N PRO A 46 20.36 9.40 -24.62
CA PRO A 46 19.81 8.36 -23.76
C PRO A 46 20.74 8.01 -22.59
N SER A 47 20.28 8.28 -21.37
CA SER A 47 21.07 8.24 -20.15
C SER A 47 20.46 7.28 -19.13
N LEU A 48 21.27 6.77 -18.20
CA LEU A 48 20.79 6.02 -17.04
C LEU A 48 20.43 7.00 -15.93
N ILE A 49 19.14 7.07 -15.55
CA ILE A 49 18.63 8.04 -14.60
C ILE A 49 18.05 7.33 -13.38
N GLY A 50 18.48 7.73 -12.19
CA GLY A 50 17.98 7.26 -10.90
C GLY A 50 17.21 8.33 -10.15
N SER A 51 16.15 7.92 -9.44
CA SER A 51 15.47 8.74 -8.46
C SER A 51 14.96 7.91 -7.28
N GLU A 52 14.70 8.56 -6.15
CA GLU A 52 13.93 7.93 -5.09
C GLU A 52 12.45 7.79 -5.47
N SER A 53 11.79 6.72 -4.98
CA SER A 53 10.36 6.50 -5.18
C SER A 53 9.51 7.37 -4.21
N CYS A 54 9.59 8.68 -4.39
CA CYS A 54 8.84 9.69 -3.65
C CYS A 54 7.46 9.99 -4.27
N GLY A 55 6.74 10.98 -3.73
CA GLY A 55 5.35 11.28 -4.10
C GLY A 55 5.09 11.59 -5.58
N SER A 56 6.03 12.20 -6.31
CA SER A 56 5.89 12.55 -7.74
C SER A 56 6.79 11.74 -8.66
N ALA A 57 7.62 10.83 -8.13
CA ALA A 57 8.63 10.10 -8.88
C ALA A 57 8.05 9.33 -10.09
N HIS A 58 6.91 8.67 -9.94
CA HIS A 58 6.31 7.93 -11.05
C HIS A 58 5.93 8.80 -12.26
N HIS A 59 5.48 10.04 -12.02
CA HIS A 59 5.20 10.98 -13.11
C HIS A 59 6.47 11.31 -13.87
N TRP A 60 7.50 11.78 -13.16
CA TRP A 60 8.76 12.17 -13.78
C TRP A 60 9.48 11.00 -14.43
N ALA A 61 9.41 9.81 -13.84
CA ALA A 61 9.95 8.60 -14.44
C ALA A 61 9.31 8.27 -15.79
N ARG A 62 7.98 8.44 -15.93
CA ARG A 62 7.31 8.26 -17.23
C ARG A 62 7.72 9.32 -18.24
N GLU A 63 7.75 10.59 -17.85
CA GLU A 63 8.16 11.68 -18.73
C GLU A 63 9.58 11.50 -19.25
N LEU A 64 10.53 11.18 -18.35
CA LEU A 64 11.92 10.92 -18.74
C LEU A 64 12.06 9.65 -19.59
N SER A 65 11.29 8.60 -19.31
CA SER A 65 11.27 7.39 -20.15
C SER A 65 10.72 7.67 -21.53
N ALA A 66 9.73 8.56 -21.66
CA ALA A 66 9.20 9.00 -22.96
C ALA A 66 10.22 9.80 -23.79
N LEU A 67 11.20 10.43 -23.15
CA LEU A 67 12.36 11.07 -23.79
C LEU A 67 13.45 10.08 -24.22
N GLY A 68 13.28 8.78 -23.98
CA GLY A 68 14.25 7.73 -24.36
C GLY A 68 15.30 7.41 -23.28
N HIS A 69 15.20 7.97 -22.08
CA HIS A 69 16.12 7.66 -21.00
C HIS A 69 15.75 6.33 -20.29
N ASN A 70 16.77 5.62 -19.79
CA ASN A 70 16.59 4.45 -18.94
C ASN A 70 16.41 4.88 -17.48
N VAL A 71 15.15 4.95 -17.03
CA VAL A 71 14.82 5.47 -15.70
C VAL A 71 14.60 4.35 -14.70
N ARG A 72 15.25 4.46 -13.55
CA ARG A 72 15.15 3.51 -12.45
C ARG A 72 14.82 4.21 -11.14
N MET A 73 13.77 3.78 -10.49
CA MET A 73 13.40 4.30 -9.17
C MET A 73 13.87 3.37 -8.07
N MET A 74 14.32 3.92 -6.96
CA MET A 74 14.82 3.20 -5.79
C MET A 74 14.01 3.52 -4.55
N ASN A 75 13.91 2.55 -3.63
CA ASN A 75 13.32 2.82 -2.34
C ASN A 75 14.28 3.69 -1.50
N PRO A 76 13.82 4.81 -0.89
CA PRO A 76 14.66 5.68 -0.07
C PRO A 76 15.48 4.94 1.01
N MET A 77 14.93 3.86 1.57
CA MET A 77 15.65 3.04 2.56
C MET A 77 16.94 2.44 2.02
N TYR A 78 17.00 2.13 0.72
CA TYR A 78 18.20 1.56 0.08
C TYR A 78 19.17 2.61 -0.42
N VAL A 79 18.73 3.85 -0.60
CA VAL A 79 19.59 4.99 -0.96
C VAL A 79 20.27 5.57 0.27
N LYS A 80 19.57 5.60 1.40
CA LYS A 80 20.06 6.19 2.66
C LYS A 80 21.49 5.78 3.08
N PRO A 81 21.96 4.53 2.93
CA PRO A 81 23.34 4.15 3.27
C PRO A 81 24.43 4.85 2.46
N TYR A 82 24.10 5.42 1.30
CA TYR A 82 25.03 6.12 0.40
C TYR A 82 25.06 7.63 0.66
N VAL A 83 24.17 8.15 1.51
CA VAL A 83 24.15 9.58 1.88
C VAL A 83 25.35 9.87 2.78
N LYS A 84 26.25 10.75 2.31
CA LYS A 84 27.37 11.25 3.09
C LYS A 84 26.87 12.18 4.20
N ARG A 85 27.75 12.56 5.14
CA ARG A 85 27.40 13.44 6.26
C ARG A 85 26.83 14.79 5.78
N GLY A 86 25.78 15.25 6.46
CA GLY A 86 25.09 16.50 6.17
C GLY A 86 23.82 16.29 5.33
N LYS A 87 22.75 17.00 5.68
CA LYS A 87 21.49 16.99 4.92
C LYS A 87 21.53 18.14 3.90
N ASN A 88 21.72 17.76 2.63
CA ASN A 88 21.73 18.70 1.51
C ASN A 88 21.23 17.98 0.27
N ASP A 89 20.31 18.58 -0.47
CA ASP A 89 19.71 18.03 -1.69
C ASP A 89 20.77 17.58 -2.72
N ALA A 90 21.93 18.25 -2.79
CA ALA A 90 23.04 17.85 -3.67
C ALA A 90 23.66 16.50 -3.24
N VAL A 91 23.81 16.28 -1.93
CA VAL A 91 24.32 15.02 -1.36
C VAL A 91 23.31 13.89 -1.56
N ASP A 92 22.01 14.20 -1.49
CA ASP A 92 20.96 13.20 -1.75
C ASP A 92 20.94 12.78 -3.23
N ALA A 93 21.11 13.73 -4.18
CA ALA A 93 21.24 13.43 -5.60
C ALA A 93 22.52 12.62 -5.94
N GLU A 94 23.65 12.94 -5.29
CA GLU A 94 24.89 12.17 -5.38
C GLU A 94 24.69 10.73 -4.86
N ALA A 95 24.07 10.56 -3.70
CA ALA A 95 23.77 9.27 -3.11
C ALA A 95 22.85 8.41 -4.00
N ILE A 96 21.87 9.02 -4.68
CA ILE A 96 21.02 8.37 -5.67
C ILE A 96 21.84 7.90 -6.86
N CYS A 97 22.75 8.72 -7.38
CA CYS A 97 23.63 8.39 -8.50
C CYS A 97 24.54 7.20 -8.15
N GLU A 98 25.14 7.21 -6.97
CA GLU A 98 26.00 6.15 -6.44
C GLU A 98 25.22 4.84 -6.26
N ALA A 99 24.05 4.90 -5.63
CA ALA A 99 23.19 3.75 -5.38
C ALA A 99 22.70 3.09 -6.68
N LEU A 100 22.47 3.88 -7.73
CA LEU A 100 21.93 3.45 -9.02
C LEU A 100 22.82 2.41 -9.73
N THR A 101 24.14 2.50 -9.54
CA THR A 101 25.13 1.63 -10.20
C THR A 101 25.40 0.32 -9.46
N ARG A 102 24.83 0.14 -8.25
CA ARG A 102 25.12 -1.03 -7.42
C ARG A 102 24.44 -2.31 -7.96
N PRO A 103 25.16 -3.42 -8.13
CA PRO A 103 24.62 -4.64 -8.72
C PRO A 103 23.51 -5.29 -7.88
N THR A 104 23.49 -5.04 -6.58
CA THR A 104 22.48 -5.57 -5.65
C THR A 104 21.28 -4.65 -5.45
N MET A 105 21.25 -3.47 -6.11
CA MET A 105 20.17 -2.51 -5.97
C MET A 105 18.86 -3.06 -6.50
N ARG A 106 17.79 -2.84 -5.73
CA ARG A 106 16.43 -3.23 -6.10
C ARG A 106 15.64 -2.01 -6.55
N PHE A 107 15.14 -2.08 -7.78
CA PHE A 107 14.39 -0.99 -8.38
C PHE A 107 12.88 -1.17 -8.19
N VAL A 108 12.20 -0.03 -8.07
CA VAL A 108 10.75 0.05 -7.97
C VAL A 108 10.18 0.21 -9.39
N PRO A 109 9.29 -0.68 -9.85
CA PRO A 109 8.68 -0.56 -11.16
C PRO A 109 7.89 0.75 -11.32
N ILE A 110 8.00 1.37 -12.48
CA ILE A 110 7.25 2.58 -12.83
C ILE A 110 5.79 2.21 -13.03
N LYS A 111 4.89 2.87 -12.29
CA LYS A 111 3.44 2.66 -12.42
C LYS A 111 2.87 3.44 -13.61
N THR A 112 1.94 2.81 -14.32
CA THR A 112 1.14 3.49 -15.34
C THR A 112 0.20 4.51 -14.70
N ILE A 113 -0.35 5.42 -15.52
CA ILE A 113 -1.37 6.39 -15.08
C ILE A 113 -2.59 5.65 -14.52
N GLU A 114 -3.03 4.59 -15.20
CA GLU A 114 -4.16 3.76 -14.76
C GLU A 114 -3.92 3.14 -13.37
N GLN A 115 -2.75 2.55 -13.14
CA GLN A 115 -2.40 1.98 -11.83
C GLN A 115 -2.36 3.04 -10.73
N GLN A 116 -1.82 4.24 -11.03
CA GLN A 116 -1.84 5.35 -10.07
C GLN A 116 -3.27 5.83 -9.78
N SER A 117 -4.15 5.86 -10.79
CA SER A 117 -5.56 6.21 -10.63
C SER A 117 -6.27 5.24 -9.70
N VAL A 118 -6.10 3.93 -9.91
CA VAL A 118 -6.67 2.89 -9.03
C VAL A 118 -6.12 3.02 -7.60
N LEU A 119 -4.82 3.25 -7.43
CA LEU A 119 -4.24 3.48 -6.11
C LEU A 119 -4.76 4.76 -5.44
N MET A 120 -5.06 5.80 -6.20
CA MET A 120 -5.70 7.01 -5.69
C MET A 120 -7.10 6.71 -5.15
N VAL A 121 -7.91 5.92 -5.88
CA VAL A 121 -9.22 5.45 -5.40
C VAL A 121 -9.08 4.69 -4.08
N HIS A 122 -8.13 3.77 -3.98
CA HIS A 122 -7.87 3.03 -2.74
C HIS A 122 -7.46 3.92 -1.57
N ARG A 123 -6.58 4.89 -1.80
CA ARG A 123 -6.11 5.83 -0.77
C ARG A 123 -7.24 6.73 -0.29
N THR A 124 -8.07 7.25 -1.21
CA THR A 124 -9.25 8.06 -0.90
C THR A 124 -10.26 7.23 -0.10
N ARG A 125 -10.55 6.00 -0.54
CA ARG A 125 -11.42 5.09 0.22
C ARG A 125 -10.91 4.85 1.64
N ALA A 126 -9.62 4.59 1.81
CA ALA A 126 -9.02 4.37 3.13
C ALA A 126 -9.09 5.62 4.02
N LEU A 127 -8.95 6.82 3.43
CA LEU A 127 -9.13 8.09 4.12
C LEU A 127 -10.56 8.25 4.61
N LEU A 128 -11.55 8.05 3.74
CA LEU A 128 -12.97 8.17 4.08
C LEU A 128 -13.41 7.16 5.17
N ILE A 129 -12.91 5.92 5.12
CA ILE A 129 -13.17 4.93 6.19
C ILE A 129 -12.63 5.42 7.53
N ARG A 130 -11.43 6.01 7.54
CA ARG A 130 -10.84 6.57 8.76
C ARG A 130 -11.65 7.76 9.29
N GLN A 131 -12.04 8.70 8.41
CA GLN A 131 -12.88 9.85 8.77
C GLN A 131 -14.21 9.39 9.37
N ARG A 132 -14.87 8.42 8.72
CA ARG A 132 -16.13 7.83 9.25
C ARG A 132 -15.92 7.26 10.66
N THR A 133 -14.83 6.53 10.87
CA THR A 133 -14.53 5.96 12.19
C THR A 133 -14.27 7.04 13.23
N MET A 134 -13.59 8.12 12.85
CA MET A 134 -13.34 9.26 13.73
C MET A 134 -14.67 9.95 14.14
N LEU A 135 -15.56 10.20 13.18
CA LEU A 135 -16.87 10.80 13.45
C LEU A 135 -17.72 9.92 14.37
N VAL A 136 -17.78 8.63 14.10
CA VAL A 136 -18.52 7.67 14.92
C VAL A 136 -18.00 7.61 16.36
N ASN A 137 -16.67 7.61 16.53
CA ASN A 137 -16.06 7.59 17.86
C ASN A 137 -16.29 8.92 18.60
N ALA A 138 -16.20 10.05 17.90
CA ALA A 138 -16.48 11.36 18.48
C ALA A 138 -17.96 11.47 18.93
N LEU A 139 -18.90 11.08 18.07
CA LEU A 139 -20.31 11.04 18.41
C LEU A 139 -20.58 10.19 19.66
N ARG A 140 -20.03 8.98 19.71
CA ARG A 140 -20.16 8.10 20.88
C ARG A 140 -19.55 8.69 22.14
N GLY A 141 -18.37 9.32 22.02
CA GLY A 141 -17.71 9.98 23.14
C GLY A 141 -18.55 11.11 23.70
N HIS A 142 -19.08 11.99 22.83
CA HIS A 142 -19.95 13.08 23.27
C HIS A 142 -21.26 12.59 23.91
N LEU A 143 -21.91 11.59 23.32
CA LEU A 143 -23.17 11.07 23.86
C LEU A 143 -22.98 10.33 25.19
N SER A 144 -21.79 9.76 25.44
CA SER A 144 -21.50 9.12 26.74
C SER A 144 -21.48 10.11 27.90
N GLU A 145 -21.17 11.40 27.67
CA GLU A 145 -21.26 12.47 28.68
C GLU A 145 -22.72 12.76 29.12
N PHE A 146 -23.70 12.35 28.30
CA PHE A 146 -25.14 12.42 28.62
C PHE A 146 -25.70 11.06 29.10
N GLY A 147 -24.83 10.10 29.44
CA GLY A 147 -25.25 8.76 29.87
C GLY A 147 -25.72 7.83 28.74
N ILE A 148 -25.66 8.27 27.48
CA ILE A 148 -26.11 7.48 26.34
C ILE A 148 -24.98 6.66 25.79
N VAL A 149 -25.03 5.34 26.04
CA VAL A 149 -24.02 4.39 25.58
C VAL A 149 -24.63 3.44 24.57
N ALA A 150 -23.93 3.21 23.44
CA ALA A 150 -24.34 2.26 22.43
C ALA A 150 -23.34 1.08 22.30
N PRO A 151 -23.82 -0.11 21.93
CA PRO A 151 -22.98 -1.26 21.61
C PRO A 151 -21.94 -0.92 20.52
N LEU A 152 -20.81 -1.67 20.53
CA LEU A 152 -19.79 -1.53 19.51
C LEU A 152 -20.32 -1.96 18.13
N GLY A 153 -19.77 -1.35 17.07
CA GLY A 153 -20.11 -1.65 15.68
C GLY A 153 -20.70 -0.42 14.97
N ILE A 154 -20.31 -0.23 13.73
CA ILE A 154 -20.78 0.91 12.93
C ILE A 154 -22.25 0.77 12.52
N GLU A 155 -22.73 -0.46 12.47
CA GLU A 155 -24.12 -0.84 12.18
C GLU A 155 -25.10 -0.35 13.24
N ARG A 156 -24.62 -0.09 14.46
CA ARG A 156 -25.42 0.39 15.59
C ARG A 156 -25.53 1.93 15.66
N VAL A 157 -24.82 2.63 14.77
CA VAL A 157 -24.83 4.11 14.76
C VAL A 157 -26.20 4.69 14.38
N PRO A 158 -26.93 4.18 13.37
CA PRO A 158 -28.28 4.66 13.09
C PRO A 158 -29.21 4.52 14.30
N GLU A 159 -29.25 3.36 14.94
CA GLU A 159 -30.02 3.10 16.15
C GLU A 159 -29.67 4.09 17.28
N LEU A 160 -28.37 4.39 17.48
CA LEU A 160 -27.96 5.38 18.46
C LEU A 160 -28.48 6.79 18.13
N ILE A 161 -28.44 7.19 16.86
CA ILE A 161 -28.91 8.48 16.39
C ILE A 161 -30.44 8.57 16.60
N ASP A 162 -31.19 7.52 16.21
CA ASP A 162 -32.65 7.48 16.33
C ASP A 162 -33.12 7.58 17.81
N ARG A 163 -32.39 6.91 18.72
CA ARG A 163 -32.67 7.01 20.18
C ARG A 163 -32.47 8.42 20.68
N VAL A 164 -31.39 9.11 20.28
CA VAL A 164 -31.09 10.49 20.73
C VAL A 164 -32.06 11.53 20.16
N LEU A 165 -32.46 11.34 18.88
CA LEU A 165 -33.41 12.26 18.23
C LEU A 165 -34.87 11.97 18.60
N GLY A 166 -35.17 10.77 19.13
CA GLY A 166 -36.48 10.35 19.59
C GLY A 166 -36.73 10.64 21.06
N ARG A 167 -37.74 9.95 21.64
CA ARG A 167 -38.21 10.15 23.03
C ARG A 167 -37.14 9.94 24.09
N GLU A 168 -36.25 8.95 23.90
CA GLU A 168 -35.18 8.70 24.88
C GLU A 168 -34.28 9.94 25.05
N GLY A 169 -34.06 10.73 24.00
CA GLY A 169 -33.31 11.99 24.12
C GLY A 169 -33.94 12.99 25.06
N ASP A 170 -35.28 13.06 25.17
CA ASP A 170 -35.99 13.90 26.12
C ASP A 170 -35.78 13.40 27.56
N GLU A 171 -35.84 12.09 27.77
CA GLU A 171 -35.59 11.43 29.06
C GLU A 171 -34.17 11.66 29.58
N PHE A 172 -33.18 11.71 28.69
CA PHE A 172 -31.77 12.03 29.00
C PHE A 172 -31.50 13.55 29.09
N GLY A 173 -32.49 14.41 28.94
CA GLY A 173 -32.32 15.86 28.98
C GLY A 173 -31.49 16.43 27.81
N ILE A 174 -31.53 15.80 26.64
CA ILE A 174 -30.79 16.23 25.46
C ILE A 174 -31.34 17.57 24.94
N THR A 175 -30.53 18.61 25.00
CA THR A 175 -30.88 19.94 24.55
C THR A 175 -31.04 20.06 23.04
N PRO A 176 -31.80 21.05 22.52
CA PRO A 176 -31.89 21.33 21.08
C PRO A 176 -30.50 21.53 20.41
N LEU A 177 -29.57 22.13 21.12
CA LEU A 177 -28.16 22.30 20.63
C LEU A 177 -27.48 20.95 20.40
N VAL A 178 -27.59 20.03 21.34
CA VAL A 178 -27.01 18.69 21.20
C VAL A 178 -27.68 17.92 20.06
N ARG A 179 -29.00 18.00 19.92
CA ARG A 179 -29.75 17.39 18.81
C ARG A 179 -29.24 17.90 17.44
N SER A 180 -29.04 19.23 17.30
CA SER A 180 -28.52 19.78 16.05
C SER A 180 -27.12 19.27 15.70
N ILE A 181 -26.26 19.09 16.70
CA ILE A 181 -24.92 18.49 16.51
C ILE A 181 -25.02 17.02 16.10
N VAL A 182 -25.95 16.26 16.72
CA VAL A 182 -26.16 14.83 16.35
C VAL A 182 -26.64 14.69 14.90
N VAL A 183 -27.56 15.57 14.47
CA VAL A 183 -28.01 15.62 13.06
C VAL A 183 -26.83 15.90 12.12
N MET A 184 -26.00 16.88 12.45
CA MET A 184 -24.79 17.18 11.66
C MET A 184 -23.86 15.97 11.55
N TYR A 185 -23.64 15.22 12.64
CA TYR A 185 -22.86 13.97 12.60
C TYR A 185 -23.51 12.92 11.70
N ALA A 186 -24.83 12.74 11.81
CA ALA A 186 -25.58 11.78 11.02
C ALA A 186 -25.43 12.05 9.52
N GLU A 187 -25.64 13.29 9.10
CA GLU A 187 -25.49 13.73 7.71
C GLU A 187 -24.08 13.51 7.17
N GLN A 188 -23.05 13.88 7.93
CA GLN A 188 -21.66 13.69 7.54
C GLN A 188 -21.31 12.20 7.42
N ILE A 189 -21.73 11.36 8.37
CA ILE A 189 -21.49 9.92 8.34
C ILE A 189 -22.15 9.30 7.12
N GLU A 190 -23.41 9.67 6.80
CA GLU A 190 -24.12 9.11 5.65
C GLU A 190 -23.47 9.56 4.31
N LYS A 191 -23.11 10.83 4.19
CA LYS A 191 -22.39 11.35 3.03
C LYS A 191 -21.07 10.60 2.79
N ILE A 192 -20.31 10.33 3.84
CA ILE A 192 -19.06 9.55 3.73
C ILE A 192 -19.35 8.10 3.31
N LYS A 193 -20.41 7.48 3.83
CA LYS A 193 -20.81 6.12 3.42
C LYS A 193 -21.14 6.07 1.93
N GLU A 194 -21.88 7.05 1.40
CA GLU A 194 -22.19 7.14 -0.02
C GLU A 194 -20.93 7.28 -0.88
N GLN A 195 -20.01 8.15 -0.47
CA GLN A 195 -18.73 8.31 -1.16
C GLN A 195 -17.90 7.02 -1.17
N ILE A 196 -17.84 6.30 -0.06
CA ILE A 196 -17.18 4.98 0.01
C ILE A 196 -17.83 4.00 -0.97
N ARG A 197 -19.19 3.91 -0.98
CA ARG A 197 -19.93 3.03 -1.90
C ARG A 197 -19.65 3.39 -3.37
N LYS A 198 -19.54 4.69 -3.69
CA LYS A 198 -19.18 5.16 -5.06
C LYS A 198 -17.79 4.68 -5.45
N LEU A 199 -16.77 4.90 -4.61
CA LEU A 199 -15.40 4.44 -4.88
C LEU A 199 -15.32 2.91 -5.01
N GLU A 200 -16.09 2.16 -4.22
CA GLU A 200 -16.15 0.70 -4.34
C GLU A 200 -16.83 0.24 -5.64
N ARG A 201 -17.80 1.01 -6.17
CA ARG A 201 -18.36 0.75 -7.50
C ARG A 201 -17.31 0.93 -8.59
N GLU A 202 -16.54 2.01 -8.56
CA GLU A 202 -15.43 2.25 -9.50
C GLU A 202 -14.41 1.10 -9.48
N LEU A 203 -14.00 0.65 -8.30
CA LEU A 203 -13.10 -0.48 -8.17
C LEU A 203 -13.70 -1.78 -8.72
N ARG A 204 -15.01 -2.00 -8.57
CA ARG A 204 -15.69 -3.16 -9.16
C ARG A 204 -15.75 -3.09 -10.69
N VAL A 205 -16.00 -1.90 -11.24
CA VAL A 205 -15.96 -1.69 -12.70
C VAL A 205 -14.57 -2.00 -13.24
N TRP A 206 -13.54 -1.40 -12.67
CA TRP A 206 -12.16 -1.67 -13.06
C TRP A 206 -11.77 -3.16 -12.91
N HIS A 207 -12.20 -3.79 -11.83
CA HIS A 207 -11.98 -5.23 -11.62
C HIS A 207 -12.52 -6.09 -12.76
N ARG A 208 -13.70 -5.76 -13.29
CA ARG A 208 -14.33 -6.52 -14.40
C ARG A 208 -13.52 -6.42 -15.69
N THR A 209 -12.87 -5.31 -15.95
CA THR A 209 -12.05 -5.09 -17.15
C THR A 209 -10.63 -5.65 -16.98
N SER A 210 -10.11 -5.74 -15.76
CA SER A 210 -8.74 -6.20 -15.48
C SER A 210 -8.68 -7.73 -15.31
N GLU A 211 -8.13 -8.41 -16.31
CA GLU A 211 -7.92 -9.86 -16.25
C GLU A 211 -7.00 -10.26 -15.08
N ALA A 212 -5.91 -9.49 -14.85
CA ALA A 212 -5.00 -9.71 -13.73
C ALA A 212 -5.74 -9.63 -12.38
N SER A 213 -6.64 -8.66 -12.21
CA SER A 213 -7.43 -8.51 -11.00
C SER A 213 -8.40 -9.68 -10.80
N ARG A 214 -9.05 -10.15 -11.87
CA ARG A 214 -9.94 -11.31 -11.81
C ARG A 214 -9.18 -12.57 -11.42
N ARG A 215 -7.98 -12.79 -12.00
CA ARG A 215 -7.11 -13.91 -11.62
C ARG A 215 -6.70 -13.87 -10.16
N VAL A 216 -6.25 -12.72 -9.67
CA VAL A 216 -5.85 -12.57 -8.26
C VAL A 216 -7.03 -12.75 -7.30
N ALA A 217 -8.24 -12.36 -7.70
CA ALA A 217 -9.45 -12.58 -6.90
C ALA A 217 -9.84 -14.06 -6.74
N SER A 218 -9.26 -14.97 -7.54
CA SER A 218 -9.45 -16.42 -7.36
C SER A 218 -8.74 -16.95 -6.10
N VAL A 219 -7.81 -16.21 -5.53
CA VAL A 219 -7.08 -16.61 -4.30
C VAL A 219 -8.04 -16.56 -3.10
N PRO A 220 -8.15 -17.63 -2.30
CA PRO A 220 -9.01 -17.64 -1.12
C PRO A 220 -8.73 -16.47 -0.18
N GLY A 221 -9.76 -15.71 0.19
CA GLY A 221 -9.65 -14.52 1.03
C GLY A 221 -9.27 -13.22 0.29
N VAL A 222 -9.02 -13.28 -1.01
CA VAL A 222 -8.77 -12.10 -1.84
C VAL A 222 -10.06 -11.70 -2.57
N GLY A 223 -10.77 -10.73 -2.05
CA GLY A 223 -11.93 -10.14 -2.73
C GLY A 223 -11.53 -9.04 -3.71
N THR A 224 -12.51 -8.45 -4.41
CA THR A 224 -12.33 -7.39 -5.42
C THR A 224 -11.43 -6.26 -4.95
N ILE A 225 -11.67 -5.73 -3.74
CA ILE A 225 -10.88 -4.60 -3.19
C ILE A 225 -9.41 -4.99 -3.00
N THR A 226 -9.15 -6.19 -2.48
CA THR A 226 -7.77 -6.67 -2.27
C THR A 226 -7.09 -6.97 -3.61
N ALA A 227 -7.81 -7.57 -4.55
CA ALA A 227 -7.28 -7.91 -5.88
C ALA A 227 -6.88 -6.66 -6.66
N THR A 228 -7.77 -5.65 -6.72
CA THR A 228 -7.48 -4.37 -7.39
C THR A 228 -6.30 -3.64 -6.76
N ALA A 229 -6.20 -3.65 -5.42
CA ALA A 229 -5.08 -3.04 -4.72
C ALA A 229 -3.75 -3.76 -5.00
N LEU A 230 -3.75 -5.11 -5.01
CA LEU A 230 -2.55 -5.91 -5.31
C LEU A 230 -2.03 -5.64 -6.72
N VAL A 231 -2.91 -5.68 -7.73
CA VAL A 231 -2.53 -5.47 -9.14
C VAL A 231 -2.03 -4.04 -9.37
N ALA A 232 -2.70 -3.04 -8.79
CA ALA A 232 -2.26 -1.65 -8.92
C ALA A 232 -0.94 -1.36 -8.19
N ALA A 233 -0.66 -2.04 -7.08
CA ALA A 233 0.58 -1.85 -6.31
C ALA A 233 1.76 -2.63 -6.86
N MET A 234 1.53 -3.75 -7.56
CA MET A 234 2.54 -4.63 -8.14
C MET A 234 2.39 -4.66 -9.68
N PRO A 235 2.85 -3.61 -10.39
CA PRO A 235 2.73 -3.53 -11.85
C PRO A 235 3.49 -4.64 -12.58
N ASP A 236 4.62 -5.05 -12.04
CA ASP A 236 5.45 -6.11 -12.58
C ASP A 236 5.83 -7.11 -11.48
N PRO A 237 5.30 -8.34 -11.51
CA PRO A 237 5.67 -9.40 -10.58
C PRO A 237 7.14 -9.83 -10.69
N SER A 238 7.79 -9.64 -11.85
CA SER A 238 9.20 -10.01 -12.08
C SER A 238 10.18 -9.16 -11.27
N ALA A 239 9.75 -7.98 -10.79
CA ALA A 239 10.51 -7.15 -9.85
C ALA A 239 10.80 -7.85 -8.51
N PHE A 240 10.12 -8.97 -8.24
CA PHE A 240 10.33 -9.80 -7.06
C PHE A 240 10.85 -11.18 -7.46
N GLN A 241 11.99 -11.57 -6.93
CA GLN A 241 12.60 -12.88 -7.20
C GLN A 241 11.70 -14.06 -6.79
N SER A 242 10.79 -13.85 -5.83
CA SER A 242 9.89 -14.89 -5.32
C SER A 242 8.68 -14.29 -4.59
N GLY A 243 7.66 -15.12 -4.36
CA GLY A 243 6.55 -14.74 -3.48
C GLY A 243 7.00 -14.43 -2.04
N ARG A 244 8.11 -15.02 -1.56
CA ARG A 244 8.70 -14.67 -0.26
C ARG A 244 9.22 -13.24 -0.27
N ALA A 245 9.91 -12.82 -1.33
CA ALA A 245 10.38 -11.44 -1.50
C ALA A 245 9.20 -10.45 -1.54
N PHE A 246 8.10 -10.79 -2.23
CA PHE A 246 6.90 -9.98 -2.24
C PHE A 246 6.24 -9.89 -0.85
N ALA A 247 6.08 -10.99 -0.12
CA ALA A 247 5.53 -10.99 1.23
C ALA A 247 6.41 -10.18 2.22
N ALA A 248 7.74 -10.22 2.04
CA ALA A 248 8.69 -9.40 2.79
C ALA A 248 8.53 -7.91 2.44
N TRP A 249 8.35 -7.58 1.16
CA TRP A 249 8.07 -6.21 0.72
C TRP A 249 6.76 -5.66 1.30
N VAL A 250 5.71 -6.48 1.40
CA VAL A 250 4.46 -6.09 2.10
C VAL A 250 4.67 -5.96 3.62
N GLY A 251 5.75 -6.52 4.16
CA GLY A 251 6.08 -6.48 5.60
C GLY A 251 5.33 -7.51 6.44
N LEU A 252 5.00 -8.66 5.83
CA LEU A 252 4.35 -9.79 6.48
C LEU A 252 5.34 -10.88 6.97
N THR A 253 6.65 -10.66 6.81
CA THR A 253 7.69 -11.55 7.34
C THR A 253 8.14 -11.14 8.74
N PRO A 254 8.51 -12.07 9.60
CA PRO A 254 9.09 -11.75 10.90
C PRO A 254 10.38 -10.92 10.77
N ARG A 255 10.65 -10.10 11.76
CA ARG A 255 12.00 -9.53 11.95
C ARG A 255 12.90 -10.62 12.48
N SER A 256 14.02 -10.85 11.81
CA SER A 256 15.07 -11.72 12.34
C SER A 256 16.05 -10.89 13.16
N SER A 257 16.41 -11.40 14.32
CA SER A 257 17.45 -10.87 15.19
C SER A 257 18.37 -12.04 15.57
N SER A 258 18.98 -12.64 14.54
CA SER A 258 19.83 -13.83 14.70
C SER A 258 21.28 -13.40 14.85
N SER A 259 21.92 -13.82 15.92
CA SER A 259 23.35 -13.64 16.19
C SER A 259 23.92 -14.92 16.83
N GLY A 260 25.17 -15.25 16.49
CA GLY A 260 25.87 -16.38 17.10
C GLY A 260 25.15 -17.74 16.94
N GLY A 261 24.53 -18.01 15.78
CA GLY A 261 23.84 -19.27 15.50
C GLY A 261 22.45 -19.41 16.16
N LYS A 262 21.99 -18.43 16.94
CA LYS A 262 20.67 -18.46 17.57
C LYS A 262 19.66 -17.67 16.73
N GLU A 263 18.70 -18.37 16.11
CA GLU A 263 17.59 -17.74 15.38
C GLU A 263 16.53 -17.20 16.35
N ARG A 264 16.33 -15.88 16.32
CA ARG A 264 15.24 -15.21 17.04
C ARG A 264 14.33 -14.49 16.07
N ASN A 265 13.11 -14.97 15.95
CA ASN A 265 12.06 -14.37 15.13
C ASN A 265 11.13 -13.52 15.99
N GLY A 266 11.08 -12.22 15.71
CA GLY A 266 10.20 -11.26 16.35
C GLY A 266 8.84 -11.11 15.65
N ARG A 267 8.17 -9.99 15.93
CA ARG A 267 6.93 -9.59 15.21
C ARG A 267 7.24 -9.32 13.74
N ILE A 268 6.20 -9.27 12.90
CA ILE A 268 6.34 -8.89 11.48
C ILE A 268 7.01 -7.52 11.34
N THR A 269 7.78 -7.35 10.25
CA THR A 269 8.56 -6.14 9.99
C THR A 269 7.70 -4.89 9.87
N LYS A 270 6.46 -5.03 9.35
CA LYS A 270 5.56 -3.93 8.97
C LYS A 270 6.17 -2.94 7.97
N ALA A 271 7.27 -3.32 7.32
CA ALA A 271 7.84 -2.57 6.21
C ALA A 271 6.87 -2.51 5.03
N GLY A 272 7.08 -1.58 4.11
CA GLY A 272 6.31 -1.47 2.87
C GLY A 272 4.85 -1.06 3.03
N ASP A 273 4.00 -1.48 2.09
CA ASP A 273 2.65 -0.97 1.95
C ASP A 273 1.71 -1.42 3.08
N ARG A 274 1.36 -0.46 3.95
CA ARG A 274 0.44 -0.68 5.07
C ARG A 274 -0.97 -1.04 4.58
N HIS A 275 -1.43 -0.45 3.47
CA HIS A 275 -2.78 -0.67 2.97
C HIS A 275 -2.97 -2.11 2.48
N LEU A 276 -2.02 -2.60 1.66
CA LEU A 276 -2.02 -4.00 1.21
C LEU A 276 -1.97 -4.98 2.38
N ARG A 277 -1.12 -4.69 3.37
CA ARG A 277 -1.02 -5.55 4.56
C ARG A 277 -2.34 -5.64 5.32
N VAL A 278 -3.04 -4.50 5.51
CA VAL A 278 -4.36 -4.48 6.17
C VAL A 278 -5.36 -5.30 5.37
N LEU A 279 -5.45 -5.13 4.05
CA LEU A 279 -6.38 -5.87 3.20
C LEU A 279 -6.12 -7.38 3.24
N LEU A 280 -4.85 -7.80 3.16
CA LEU A 280 -4.47 -9.22 3.25
C LEU A 280 -4.81 -9.83 4.62
N VAL A 281 -4.58 -9.09 5.71
CA VAL A 281 -4.93 -9.53 7.06
C VAL A 281 -6.45 -9.64 7.23
N LEU A 282 -7.23 -8.70 6.69
CA LEU A 282 -8.69 -8.78 6.69
C LEU A 282 -9.20 -9.99 5.91
N GLY A 283 -8.65 -10.24 4.72
CA GLY A 283 -8.95 -11.42 3.94
C GLY A 283 -8.61 -12.73 4.66
N ALA A 284 -7.44 -12.79 5.29
CA ALA A 284 -7.02 -13.92 6.10
C ALA A 284 -7.95 -14.14 7.31
N THR A 285 -8.40 -13.05 7.96
CA THR A 285 -9.37 -13.13 9.06
C THR A 285 -10.69 -13.74 8.59
N SER A 286 -11.17 -13.37 7.41
CA SER A 286 -12.39 -13.93 6.83
C SER A 286 -12.27 -15.44 6.57
N VAL A 287 -11.16 -15.88 5.97
CA VAL A 287 -10.89 -17.31 5.76
C VAL A 287 -10.80 -18.07 7.08
N LEU A 288 -10.09 -17.52 8.06
CA LEU A 288 -9.91 -18.15 9.37
C LEU A 288 -11.25 -18.29 10.12
N ARG A 289 -12.15 -17.30 10.03
CA ARG A 289 -13.51 -17.39 10.59
C ARG A 289 -14.31 -18.53 9.97
N ARG A 290 -14.24 -18.69 8.64
CA ARG A 290 -14.91 -19.80 7.92
C ARG A 290 -14.38 -21.16 8.39
N VAL A 291 -13.06 -21.31 8.48
CA VAL A 291 -12.44 -22.55 8.97
C VAL A 291 -12.87 -22.88 10.39
N ARG A 292 -12.92 -21.89 11.30
CA ARG A 292 -13.40 -22.08 12.67
C ARG A 292 -14.89 -22.44 12.75
N ALA A 293 -15.69 -21.99 11.78
CA ALA A 293 -17.09 -22.37 11.64
C ALA A 293 -17.28 -23.72 10.92
N GLY A 294 -16.20 -24.47 10.66
CA GLY A 294 -16.28 -25.76 9.96
C GLY A 294 -16.57 -25.67 8.46
N GLN A 295 -16.59 -24.44 7.89
CA GLN A 295 -16.92 -24.25 6.47
C GLN A 295 -15.74 -24.64 5.57
N PRO A 296 -15.96 -25.40 4.49
CA PRO A 296 -14.89 -25.81 3.57
C PRO A 296 -14.28 -24.60 2.85
N THR A 297 -12.98 -24.59 2.79
CA THR A 297 -12.19 -23.65 1.98
C THR A 297 -11.00 -24.37 1.37
N PRO A 298 -10.44 -23.93 0.23
CA PRO A 298 -9.26 -24.56 -0.36
C PRO A 298 -8.02 -24.60 0.55
N LEU A 299 -7.98 -23.76 1.58
CA LEU A 299 -6.90 -23.70 2.56
C LEU A 299 -7.27 -24.32 3.91
N TYR A 300 -8.43 -25.02 4.00
CA TYR A 300 -8.98 -25.53 5.26
C TYR A 300 -7.98 -26.37 6.05
N GLY A 301 -7.43 -27.41 5.44
CA GLY A 301 -6.51 -28.35 6.11
C GLY A 301 -5.23 -27.65 6.61
N TRP A 302 -4.68 -26.72 5.82
CA TRP A 302 -3.50 -25.98 6.24
C TRP A 302 -3.79 -25.02 7.39
N VAL A 303 -4.93 -24.29 7.32
CA VAL A 303 -5.33 -23.35 8.38
C VAL A 303 -5.67 -24.10 9.66
N LYS A 304 -6.37 -25.24 9.59
CA LYS A 304 -6.70 -26.08 10.74
C LYS A 304 -5.45 -26.56 11.46
N LYS A 305 -4.50 -27.17 10.73
CA LYS A 305 -3.19 -27.59 11.28
C LYS A 305 -2.39 -26.44 11.91
N LEU A 306 -2.57 -25.21 11.39
CA LEU A 306 -1.90 -24.03 11.95
C LEU A 306 -2.57 -23.57 13.25
N LEU A 307 -3.90 -23.61 13.33
CA LEU A 307 -4.69 -23.24 14.51
C LEU A 307 -4.45 -24.20 15.69
N ASP A 308 -4.18 -25.48 15.42
CA ASP A 308 -3.85 -26.49 16.44
C ASP A 308 -2.54 -26.15 17.17
N ARG A 309 -1.63 -25.38 16.54
CA ARG A 309 -0.28 -25.10 17.05
C ARG A 309 -0.02 -23.63 17.40
N LYS A 310 -0.84 -22.71 16.91
CA LYS A 310 -0.58 -21.26 17.01
C LYS A 310 -1.84 -20.49 17.38
N PRO A 311 -1.71 -19.42 18.19
CA PRO A 311 -2.83 -18.54 18.51
C PRO A 311 -3.48 -17.94 17.26
N PRO A 312 -4.80 -17.69 17.26
CA PRO A 312 -5.53 -17.22 16.09
C PRO A 312 -4.95 -15.96 15.41
N ARG A 313 -4.45 -15.01 16.20
CA ARG A 313 -3.82 -13.79 15.63
C ARG A 313 -2.54 -14.10 14.86
N LEU A 314 -1.73 -15.03 15.34
CA LEU A 314 -0.51 -15.44 14.66
C LEU A 314 -0.84 -16.26 13.41
N ALA A 315 -1.84 -17.15 13.48
CA ALA A 315 -2.37 -17.90 12.35
C ALA A 315 -2.91 -16.97 11.25
N THR A 316 -3.62 -15.89 11.63
CA THR A 316 -4.11 -14.88 10.67
C THR A 316 -2.96 -14.22 9.90
N VAL A 317 -1.90 -13.82 10.58
CA VAL A 317 -0.75 -13.15 9.94
C VAL A 317 0.03 -14.14 9.05
N ALA A 318 0.21 -15.38 9.49
CA ALA A 318 0.84 -16.43 8.68
C ALA A 318 0.02 -16.75 7.42
N LEU A 319 -1.31 -16.77 7.54
CA LEU A 319 -2.21 -16.94 6.41
C LEU A 319 -2.13 -15.74 5.44
N ALA A 320 -2.10 -14.51 5.96
CA ALA A 320 -1.93 -13.30 5.14
C ALA A 320 -0.60 -13.33 4.36
N ASN A 321 0.48 -13.80 4.98
CA ASN A 321 1.77 -14.03 4.29
C ASN A 321 1.62 -15.08 3.18
N LYS A 322 1.00 -16.22 3.45
CA LYS A 322 0.76 -17.26 2.44
C LYS A 322 -0.10 -16.74 1.30
N MET A 323 -1.16 -15.98 1.59
CA MET A 323 -2.02 -15.34 0.57
C MET A 323 -1.23 -14.36 -0.31
N ALA A 324 -0.35 -13.54 0.26
CA ALA A 324 0.52 -12.64 -0.51
C ALA A 324 1.41 -13.42 -1.48
N ARG A 325 2.02 -14.53 -1.02
CA ARG A 325 2.88 -15.39 -1.83
C ARG A 325 2.11 -16.06 -2.98
N ILE A 326 0.90 -16.54 -2.70
CA ILE A 326 0.03 -17.15 -3.70
C ILE A 326 -0.41 -16.08 -4.72
N ALA A 327 -0.81 -14.88 -4.27
CA ALA A 327 -1.21 -13.79 -5.16
C ALA A 327 -0.07 -13.38 -6.11
N TRP A 328 1.16 -13.31 -5.59
CA TRP A 328 2.34 -13.10 -6.43
C TRP A 328 2.50 -14.22 -7.48
N ALA A 329 2.40 -15.49 -7.09
CA ALA A 329 2.53 -16.61 -8.01
C ALA A 329 1.46 -16.62 -9.10
N VAL A 330 0.21 -16.28 -8.75
CA VAL A 330 -0.91 -16.12 -9.68
C VAL A 330 -0.62 -15.00 -10.70
N MET A 331 -0.07 -13.88 -10.26
CA MET A 331 0.30 -12.78 -11.16
C MET A 331 1.51 -13.12 -12.04
N ALA A 332 2.56 -13.68 -11.46
CA ALA A 332 3.79 -14.02 -12.18
C ALA A 332 3.57 -15.10 -13.24
N ARG A 333 2.72 -16.10 -12.93
CA ARG A 333 2.41 -17.20 -13.86
C ARG A 333 1.22 -16.90 -14.78
N LYS A 334 0.52 -15.78 -14.58
CA LYS A 334 -0.70 -15.38 -15.31
C LYS A 334 -1.80 -16.45 -15.31
N MET A 335 -1.95 -17.18 -14.21
CA MET A 335 -2.90 -18.30 -14.04
C MET A 335 -3.84 -18.05 -12.87
N ASN A 336 -5.04 -18.63 -12.92
CA ASN A 336 -5.93 -18.65 -11.76
C ASN A 336 -5.33 -19.46 -10.61
N TYR A 337 -5.80 -19.21 -9.39
CA TYR A 337 -5.44 -20.01 -8.23
C TYR A 337 -5.82 -21.48 -8.44
N ARG A 338 -4.89 -22.37 -8.13
CA ARG A 338 -5.09 -23.81 -8.02
C ARG A 338 -4.54 -24.28 -6.68
N PRO A 339 -5.17 -25.27 -5.99
CA PRO A 339 -4.66 -25.78 -4.71
C PRO A 339 -3.21 -26.27 -4.76
N GLU A 340 -2.76 -26.82 -5.88
CA GLU A 340 -1.40 -27.30 -6.11
C GLU A 340 -0.37 -26.14 -6.07
N LEU A 341 -0.77 -24.96 -6.54
CA LEU A 341 0.08 -23.74 -6.43
C LEU A 341 0.33 -23.34 -4.97
N ALA A 342 -0.61 -23.63 -4.07
CA ALA A 342 -0.46 -23.34 -2.65
C ALA A 342 0.51 -24.33 -1.96
N ALA A 343 0.66 -25.54 -2.45
CA ALA A 343 1.63 -26.52 -1.96
C ALA A 343 3.07 -26.17 -2.40
N ALA A 344 3.24 -25.74 -3.67
CA ALA A 344 4.54 -25.37 -4.23
C ALA A 344 5.12 -24.06 -3.67
N VAL A 345 4.30 -23.25 -3.01
CA VAL A 345 4.67 -21.95 -2.40
C VAL A 345 4.93 -22.12 -0.88
N GLY A 346 4.96 -23.35 -0.39
CA GLY A 346 5.18 -23.76 1.01
C GLY A 346 6.54 -23.38 1.60
#